data_5ad8175cf95255aec7b8e401dccc4cfd
#
_entry.id   5ad8175cf95255aec7b8e401dccc4cfd
#
_cell.length_a   1.000
_cell.length_b   1.000
_cell.length_c   1.000
_cell.angle_alpha   90.00
_cell.angle_beta   90.00
_cell.angle_gamma   90.00
#
_symmetry.space_group_name_H-M   'P 1'
#
loop_
_entity.id
_entity.type
_entity.pdbx_description
1 polymer ?
#
loop_
_entity_poly.entity_id
_entity_poly.type
_entity_poly.pdbx_seq_one_letter_code
_entity_poly.pdbx_strand_id
1 'polypeptide(L)'
;MPAKPGPIVVTDALLVTQDARRRVVRGDLRIEEGRFTHVGPHAPRDGAEVLEGRPFAAVPGFVNTHTHVAMAPLRGIADDRELSGFLETLFAVDARRTEPDVEAGARAGIAEMLLSGTTSFLDLYYFEDAVARAVEALGIRGFLGWAVLDPELTTQKGRPIDNARRFIERWKGRARIEPLVAPQGVYVCNRETWLSAKELAESAGTFCHYHLSETRREVHEHQAKTGYRPVVWLEKIGFLGTRSVAAHAVWLTGEEIDLLVRRKVGIAHCPSSNLKLASGGVAPVVELRDAGAVVGLGTDSVASNNSLSMLREMHIAGLVQKNQRWDASVLSAQELLDLATVEGARIVGRSDLGTLEVGQRADFSLFRLNHPTLVPARPEAVVSHLAYSASEEAVDSVFVDGVPVVRERTLVAAEWDSIRSEVEATADALWSARSSGPKR
;
A
#
# COMPACT_ATOMS: atom_id res chain seq x y z
N MET A 1 -14.57 16.48 -19.40
CA MET A 1 -13.91 16.48 -18.07
C MET A 1 -14.94 17.01 -17.10
N PRO A 2 -15.19 16.38 -15.95
CA PRO A 2 -16.01 17.00 -14.93
C PRO A 2 -15.39 18.35 -14.53
N ALA A 3 -16.21 19.32 -14.19
CA ALA A 3 -15.74 20.63 -13.73
C ALA A 3 -14.77 20.43 -12.56
N LYS A 4 -13.66 21.18 -12.54
CA LYS A 4 -12.76 21.17 -11.37
C LYS A 4 -13.60 21.53 -10.14
N PRO A 5 -13.51 20.78 -9.02
CA PRO A 5 -14.20 21.13 -7.82
C PRO A 5 -13.79 22.54 -7.37
N GLY A 6 -14.74 23.33 -6.88
CA GLY A 6 -14.46 24.62 -6.28
C GLY A 6 -13.57 24.49 -5.04
N PRO A 7 -13.11 25.61 -4.48
CA PRO A 7 -12.36 25.58 -3.22
C PRO A 7 -13.16 24.92 -2.10
N ILE A 8 -12.49 24.19 -1.21
CA ILE A 8 -13.07 23.58 0.00
C ILE A 8 -12.34 24.16 1.22
N VAL A 9 -13.09 24.46 2.28
CA VAL A 9 -12.51 24.81 3.58
C VAL A 9 -13.07 23.87 4.66
N VAL A 10 -12.17 23.14 5.34
CA VAL A 10 -12.51 22.39 6.55
C VAL A 10 -12.17 23.28 7.75
N THR A 11 -13.13 23.62 8.57
CA THR A 11 -12.97 24.61 9.65
C THR A 11 -12.80 23.96 11.03
N ASP A 12 -11.91 24.48 11.86
CA ASP A 12 -11.70 24.09 13.27
C ASP A 12 -11.48 22.58 13.49
N ALA A 13 -10.81 21.90 12.55
CA ALA A 13 -10.44 20.50 12.70
C ALA A 13 -9.22 20.32 13.61
N LEU A 14 -9.08 19.15 14.24
CA LEU A 14 -7.83 18.76 14.89
C LEU A 14 -6.86 18.26 13.82
N LEU A 15 -5.89 19.09 13.45
CA LEU A 15 -4.94 18.81 12.38
C LEU A 15 -3.76 17.98 12.90
N VAL A 16 -3.65 16.73 12.46
CA VAL A 16 -2.47 15.88 12.64
C VAL A 16 -1.56 16.14 11.45
N THR A 17 -0.70 17.16 11.53
CA THR A 17 -0.08 17.74 10.34
C THR A 17 0.97 16.85 9.66
N GLN A 18 1.63 15.98 10.40
CA GLN A 18 2.76 15.17 9.92
C GLN A 18 3.89 16.03 9.30
N ASP A 19 3.90 17.34 9.60
CA ASP A 19 5.00 18.23 9.24
C ASP A 19 6.31 17.87 9.97
N ALA A 20 7.39 18.57 9.69
CA ALA A 20 8.69 18.30 10.29
C ALA A 20 8.70 18.37 11.84
N ARG A 21 7.72 19.07 12.43
CA ARG A 21 7.54 19.19 13.89
C ARG A 21 6.50 18.22 14.45
N ARG A 22 5.81 17.44 13.61
CA ARG A 22 4.73 16.51 13.99
C ARG A 22 3.65 17.19 14.84
N ARG A 23 3.26 18.41 14.45
CA ARG A 23 2.27 19.21 15.21
C ARG A 23 0.89 18.58 15.17
N VAL A 24 0.22 18.63 16.31
CA VAL A 24 -1.22 18.35 16.43
C VAL A 24 -1.88 19.63 16.95
N VAL A 25 -2.64 20.32 16.12
CA VAL A 25 -3.17 21.65 16.40
C VAL A 25 -4.61 21.82 15.89
N ARG A 26 -5.41 22.67 16.54
CA ARG A 26 -6.69 23.09 15.98
C ARG A 26 -6.47 24.12 14.88
N GLY A 27 -7.19 23.99 13.78
CA GLY A 27 -7.09 24.92 12.67
C GLY A 27 -7.99 24.57 11.50
N ASP A 28 -7.86 25.35 10.45
CA ASP A 28 -8.58 25.23 9.19
C ASP A 28 -7.65 24.66 8.10
N LEU A 29 -8.25 23.95 7.16
CA LEU A 29 -7.63 23.55 5.91
C LEU A 29 -8.35 24.26 4.77
N ARG A 30 -7.63 24.93 3.84
CA ARG A 30 -8.21 25.39 2.58
C ARG A 30 -7.56 24.61 1.44
N ILE A 31 -8.37 24.10 0.56
CA ILE A 31 -7.97 23.28 -0.58
C ILE A 31 -8.40 23.98 -1.87
N GLU A 32 -7.46 24.16 -2.79
CA GLU A 32 -7.70 24.69 -4.13
C GLU A 32 -6.86 23.90 -5.15
N GLU A 33 -7.42 23.59 -6.28
CA GLU A 33 -6.75 22.86 -7.37
C GLU A 33 -6.01 21.57 -6.91
N GLY A 34 -6.59 20.88 -5.94
CA GLY A 34 -6.06 19.62 -5.41
C GLY A 34 -4.91 19.75 -4.41
N ARG A 35 -4.64 20.97 -3.91
CA ARG A 35 -3.55 21.24 -2.96
C ARG A 35 -4.05 22.03 -1.76
N PHE A 36 -3.36 21.87 -0.64
CA PHE A 36 -3.57 22.75 0.50
C PHE A 36 -3.01 24.14 0.17
N THR A 37 -3.86 25.17 0.25
CA THR A 37 -3.47 26.59 0.11
C THR A 37 -3.42 27.29 1.45
N HIS A 38 -4.04 26.70 2.49
CA HIS A 38 -3.94 27.15 3.88
C HIS A 38 -4.00 25.96 4.83
N VAL A 39 -3.13 25.98 5.87
CA VAL A 39 -3.12 25.01 6.96
C VAL A 39 -2.80 25.77 8.24
N GLY A 40 -3.79 25.95 9.12
CA GLY A 40 -3.65 26.71 10.36
C GLY A 40 -4.91 27.48 10.73
N PRO A 41 -4.86 28.41 11.68
CA PRO A 41 -6.05 29.15 12.11
C PRO A 41 -6.56 30.10 11.02
N HIS A 42 -7.89 30.25 10.93
CA HIS A 42 -8.57 31.29 10.16
C HIS A 42 -8.31 31.28 8.64
N ALA A 43 -8.62 30.16 7.95
CA ALA A 43 -8.57 30.13 6.50
C ALA A 43 -9.59 31.10 5.85
N PRO A 44 -9.22 31.78 4.75
CA PRO A 44 -10.20 32.51 3.93
C PRO A 44 -11.30 31.57 3.46
N ARG A 45 -12.58 32.01 3.46
CA ARG A 45 -13.74 31.18 3.10
C ARG A 45 -14.40 31.61 1.79
N ASP A 46 -13.90 32.68 1.17
CA ASP A 46 -14.49 33.27 -0.04
C ASP A 46 -14.59 32.25 -1.17
N GLY A 47 -15.79 32.04 -1.70
CA GLY A 47 -16.06 31.14 -2.83
C GLY A 47 -15.86 29.65 -2.55
N ALA A 48 -15.66 29.24 -1.28
CA ALA A 48 -15.40 27.86 -0.91
C ALA A 48 -16.64 27.14 -0.34
N GLU A 49 -16.74 25.84 -0.60
CA GLU A 49 -17.60 24.95 0.18
C GLU A 49 -16.99 24.84 1.59
N VAL A 50 -17.81 25.10 2.63
CA VAL A 50 -17.35 25.06 4.03
C VAL A 50 -17.83 23.78 4.70
N LEU A 51 -16.89 22.97 5.20
CA LEU A 51 -17.14 21.77 5.99
C LEU A 51 -16.81 22.05 7.46
N GLU A 52 -17.75 21.74 8.36
CA GLU A 52 -17.52 21.84 9.81
C GLU A 52 -16.52 20.75 10.23
N GLY A 53 -15.31 21.14 10.58
CA GLY A 53 -14.24 20.21 10.94
C GLY A 53 -14.13 19.92 12.43
N ARG A 54 -14.81 20.68 13.30
CA ARG A 54 -14.68 20.56 14.76
C ARG A 54 -14.88 19.16 15.31
N PRO A 55 -15.80 18.31 14.76
CA PRO A 55 -15.97 16.93 15.20
C PRO A 55 -14.86 15.98 14.76
N PHE A 56 -13.90 16.44 13.95
CA PHE A 56 -12.96 15.57 13.26
C PHE A 56 -11.51 15.85 13.61
N ALA A 57 -10.68 14.77 13.52
CA ALA A 57 -9.26 14.88 13.27
C ALA A 57 -9.02 14.77 11.76
N ALA A 58 -8.31 15.74 11.20
CA ALA A 58 -7.79 15.65 9.82
C ALA A 58 -6.39 15.05 9.86
N VAL A 59 -6.20 13.96 9.12
CA VAL A 59 -4.97 13.16 9.07
C VAL A 59 -4.55 13.03 7.62
N PRO A 60 -3.25 13.15 7.26
CA PRO A 60 -2.81 12.81 5.91
C PRO A 60 -3.29 11.43 5.51
N GLY A 61 -3.70 11.25 4.26
CA GLY A 61 -4.14 9.96 3.76
C GLY A 61 -3.03 8.91 3.90
N PHE A 62 -3.41 7.70 4.30
CA PHE A 62 -2.45 6.61 4.42
C PHE A 62 -1.94 6.18 3.05
N VAL A 63 -0.66 5.78 3.01
CA VAL A 63 0.02 5.24 1.84
C VAL A 63 0.35 3.77 2.10
N ASN A 64 -0.38 2.87 1.45
CA ASN A 64 -0.14 1.44 1.51
C ASN A 64 1.00 1.07 0.54
N THR A 65 2.15 0.69 1.06
CA THR A 65 3.38 0.53 0.27
C THR A 65 3.56 -0.86 -0.36
N HIS A 66 2.64 -1.77 -0.13
CA HIS A 66 2.58 -3.08 -0.80
C HIS A 66 1.21 -3.72 -0.66
N THR A 67 0.61 -4.09 -1.80
CA THR A 67 -0.64 -4.84 -1.84
C THR A 67 -0.77 -5.64 -3.14
N HIS A 68 -1.75 -6.56 -3.15
CA HIS A 68 -2.31 -7.23 -4.33
C HIS A 68 -3.81 -6.96 -4.32
N VAL A 69 -4.19 -5.72 -4.65
CA VAL A 69 -5.53 -5.16 -4.40
C VAL A 69 -6.65 -5.97 -5.04
N ALA A 70 -6.36 -6.59 -6.18
CA ALA A 70 -7.33 -7.38 -6.94
C ALA A 70 -7.70 -8.72 -6.27
N MET A 71 -7.07 -9.10 -5.17
CA MET A 71 -7.33 -10.37 -4.49
C MET A 71 -8.55 -10.34 -3.56
N ALA A 72 -9.35 -9.28 -3.50
CA ALA A 72 -10.54 -9.20 -2.63
C ALA A 72 -11.49 -10.43 -2.74
N PRO A 73 -11.77 -11.01 -3.91
CA PRO A 73 -12.60 -12.22 -4.03
C PRO A 73 -11.97 -13.47 -3.39
N LEU A 74 -10.68 -13.43 -3.08
CA LEU A 74 -9.91 -14.57 -2.56
C LEU A 74 -9.70 -14.52 -1.03
N ARG A 75 -10.33 -13.57 -0.33
CA ARG A 75 -10.24 -13.43 1.12
C ARG A 75 -10.67 -14.75 1.81
N GLY A 76 -9.77 -15.36 2.59
CA GLY A 76 -10.04 -16.63 3.29
C GLY A 76 -9.84 -17.91 2.47
N ILE A 77 -9.51 -17.83 1.18
CA ILE A 77 -9.40 -19.02 0.32
C ILE A 77 -8.23 -19.95 0.68
N ALA A 78 -7.18 -19.39 1.27
CA ALA A 78 -5.93 -20.08 1.57
C ALA A 78 -5.49 -19.92 3.04
N ASP A 79 -6.44 -19.73 3.95
CA ASP A 79 -6.17 -19.61 5.38
C ASP A 79 -5.53 -20.88 5.95
N ASP A 80 -4.75 -20.71 7.02
CA ASP A 80 -4.08 -21.78 7.78
C ASP A 80 -3.10 -22.63 6.95
N ARG A 81 -2.42 -21.98 5.98
CA ARG A 81 -1.39 -22.60 5.14
C ARG A 81 -0.07 -21.84 5.24
N GLU A 82 1.03 -22.58 5.18
CA GLU A 82 2.35 -21.98 4.97
C GLU A 82 2.47 -21.40 3.54
N LEU A 83 3.47 -20.54 3.31
CA LEU A 83 3.63 -19.81 2.04
C LEU A 83 3.60 -20.72 0.79
N SER A 84 4.21 -21.91 0.83
CA SER A 84 4.23 -22.81 -0.32
C SER A 84 2.83 -23.31 -0.69
N GLY A 85 2.05 -23.79 0.28
CA GLY A 85 0.68 -24.24 0.08
C GLY A 85 -0.29 -23.09 -0.22
N PHE A 86 -0.01 -21.90 0.30
CA PHE A 86 -0.70 -20.66 -0.05
C PHE A 86 -0.49 -20.32 -1.52
N LEU A 87 0.76 -20.23 -2.00
CA LEU A 87 1.10 -19.94 -3.38
C LEU A 87 0.54 -20.98 -4.37
N GLU A 88 0.63 -22.30 -4.03
CA GLU A 88 0.03 -23.36 -4.86
C GLU A 88 -1.48 -23.13 -5.06
N THR A 89 -2.19 -22.76 -3.99
CA THR A 89 -3.61 -22.45 -4.06
C THR A 89 -3.89 -21.21 -4.92
N LEU A 90 -3.13 -20.15 -4.73
CA LEU A 90 -3.33 -18.91 -5.47
C LEU A 90 -3.01 -19.07 -6.96
N PHE A 91 -1.88 -19.66 -7.32
CA PHE A 91 -1.54 -19.88 -8.74
C PHE A 91 -2.57 -20.72 -9.47
N ALA A 92 -3.16 -21.74 -8.81
CA ALA A 92 -4.22 -22.54 -9.40
C ALA A 92 -5.50 -21.73 -9.66
N VAL A 93 -5.83 -20.77 -8.80
CA VAL A 93 -6.95 -19.84 -8.99
C VAL A 93 -6.61 -18.78 -10.03
N ASP A 94 -5.44 -18.17 -9.93
CA ASP A 94 -5.00 -17.10 -10.82
C ASP A 94 -4.90 -17.55 -12.30
N ALA A 95 -4.56 -18.82 -12.54
CA ALA A 95 -4.56 -19.38 -13.88
C ALA A 95 -5.95 -19.34 -14.57
N ARG A 96 -7.03 -19.15 -13.82
CA ARG A 96 -8.42 -19.11 -14.30
C ARG A 96 -9.02 -17.71 -14.27
N ARG A 97 -8.37 -16.77 -13.59
CA ARG A 97 -8.86 -15.39 -13.48
C ARG A 97 -8.81 -14.67 -14.81
N THR A 98 -9.85 -13.93 -15.07
CA THR A 98 -9.98 -13.05 -16.23
C THR A 98 -9.75 -11.59 -15.84
N GLU A 99 -9.58 -10.74 -16.82
CA GLU A 99 -9.45 -9.30 -16.59
C GLU A 99 -10.66 -8.68 -15.86
N PRO A 100 -11.94 -9.05 -16.18
CA PRO A 100 -13.10 -8.63 -15.38
C PRO A 100 -13.05 -9.08 -13.90
N ASP A 101 -12.55 -10.29 -13.61
CA ASP A 101 -12.42 -10.77 -12.23
C ASP A 101 -11.40 -9.93 -11.43
N VAL A 102 -10.32 -9.51 -12.09
CA VAL A 102 -9.31 -8.61 -11.52
C VAL A 102 -9.91 -7.23 -11.27
N GLU A 103 -10.70 -6.69 -12.21
CA GLU A 103 -11.35 -5.39 -12.05
C GLU A 103 -12.36 -5.38 -10.89
N ALA A 104 -13.21 -6.40 -10.78
CA ALA A 104 -14.15 -6.56 -9.67
C ALA A 104 -13.41 -6.64 -8.32
N GLY A 105 -12.35 -7.44 -8.26
CA GLY A 105 -11.52 -7.56 -7.07
C GLY A 105 -10.82 -6.24 -6.71
N ALA A 106 -10.27 -5.52 -7.67
CA ALA A 106 -9.62 -4.24 -7.47
C ALA A 106 -10.60 -3.17 -6.96
N ARG A 107 -11.82 -3.12 -7.51
CA ARG A 107 -12.87 -2.20 -7.04
C ARG A 107 -13.22 -2.45 -5.58
N ALA A 108 -13.36 -3.70 -5.17
CA ALA A 108 -13.65 -4.05 -3.78
C ALA A 108 -12.48 -3.74 -2.83
N GLY A 109 -11.25 -4.08 -3.22
CA GLY A 109 -10.06 -3.76 -2.42
C GLY A 109 -9.82 -2.25 -2.29
N ILE A 110 -10.00 -1.48 -3.36
CA ILE A 110 -9.91 -0.01 -3.33
C ILE A 110 -11.00 0.57 -2.43
N ALA A 111 -12.23 0.07 -2.50
CA ALA A 111 -13.32 0.51 -1.63
C ALA A 111 -12.97 0.30 -0.15
N GLU A 112 -12.42 -0.86 0.23
CA GLU A 112 -11.96 -1.12 1.60
C GLU A 112 -10.85 -0.15 2.02
N MET A 113 -9.84 0.07 1.17
CA MET A 113 -8.77 1.03 1.44
C MET A 113 -9.29 2.45 1.64
N LEU A 114 -10.16 2.93 0.75
CA LEU A 114 -10.76 4.27 0.88
C LEU A 114 -11.58 4.40 2.16
N LEU A 115 -12.43 3.42 2.48
CA LEU A 115 -13.27 3.42 3.69
C LEU A 115 -12.44 3.29 4.99
N SER A 116 -11.16 2.92 4.90
CA SER A 116 -10.21 2.86 6.02
C SER A 116 -9.20 4.01 6.06
N GLY A 117 -9.34 5.03 5.20
CA GLY A 117 -8.50 6.24 5.21
C GLY A 117 -7.24 6.16 4.35
N THR A 118 -7.07 5.12 3.55
CA THR A 118 -5.96 4.99 2.60
C THR A 118 -6.27 5.79 1.33
N THR A 119 -5.36 6.64 0.90
CA THR A 119 -5.50 7.48 -0.31
C THR A 119 -4.58 7.08 -1.44
N SER A 120 -3.55 6.30 -1.13
CA SER A 120 -2.55 5.84 -2.11
C SER A 120 -2.13 4.41 -1.81
N PHE A 121 -1.85 3.64 -2.85
CA PHE A 121 -1.33 2.28 -2.69
C PHE A 121 -0.32 1.91 -3.77
N LEU A 122 0.61 1.01 -3.44
CA LEU A 122 1.56 0.38 -4.34
C LEU A 122 1.15 -1.07 -4.56
N ASP A 123 0.80 -1.41 -5.80
CA ASP A 123 0.33 -2.73 -6.20
C ASP A 123 1.37 -3.51 -6.99
N LEU A 124 1.27 -4.82 -6.92
CA LEU A 124 2.01 -5.77 -7.73
C LEU A 124 1.06 -6.88 -8.17
N TYR A 125 0.62 -6.84 -9.42
CA TYR A 125 -0.25 -7.88 -9.94
C TYR A 125 -0.17 -7.97 -11.47
N TYR A 126 -0.98 -8.83 -12.06
CA TYR A 126 -1.21 -8.86 -13.51
C TYR A 126 -2.59 -8.32 -13.85
N PHE A 127 -2.84 -8.05 -15.13
CA PHE A 127 -4.00 -7.29 -15.59
C PHE A 127 -4.11 -5.90 -14.93
N GLU A 128 -2.99 -5.26 -14.72
CA GLU A 128 -2.93 -3.93 -14.10
C GLU A 128 -3.71 -2.85 -14.88
N ASP A 129 -4.03 -3.09 -16.15
CA ASP A 129 -4.99 -2.26 -16.90
C ASP A 129 -6.37 -2.24 -16.22
N ALA A 130 -6.83 -3.38 -15.67
CA ALA A 130 -8.09 -3.48 -14.93
C ALA A 130 -8.01 -2.76 -13.58
N VAL A 131 -6.88 -2.91 -12.87
CA VAL A 131 -6.63 -2.16 -11.63
C VAL A 131 -6.60 -0.66 -11.89
N ALA A 132 -5.95 -0.23 -12.97
CA ALA A 132 -5.89 1.18 -13.36
C ALA A 132 -7.28 1.78 -13.67
N ARG A 133 -8.16 1.02 -14.32
CA ARG A 133 -9.56 1.46 -14.53
C ARG A 133 -10.32 1.59 -13.19
N ALA A 134 -10.11 0.65 -12.26
CA ALA A 134 -10.71 0.73 -10.93
C ALA A 134 -10.19 1.96 -10.15
N VAL A 135 -8.88 2.28 -10.27
CA VAL A 135 -8.28 3.51 -9.71
C VAL A 135 -8.93 4.76 -10.28
N GLU A 136 -9.09 4.87 -11.60
CA GLU A 136 -9.77 6.02 -12.22
C GLU A 136 -11.24 6.11 -11.80
N ALA A 137 -11.94 4.97 -11.72
CA ALA A 137 -13.36 4.93 -11.37
C ALA A 137 -13.62 5.36 -9.92
N LEU A 138 -12.81 4.94 -8.96
CA LEU A 138 -13.01 5.20 -7.53
C LEU A 138 -12.20 6.39 -7.00
N GLY A 139 -11.23 6.87 -7.78
CA GLY A 139 -10.51 8.10 -7.49
C GLY A 139 -9.39 8.00 -6.46
N ILE A 140 -8.94 6.81 -6.08
CA ILE A 140 -7.73 6.60 -5.28
C ILE A 140 -6.47 6.90 -6.11
N ARG A 141 -5.30 6.96 -5.50
CA ARG A 141 -4.00 7.04 -6.20
C ARG A 141 -3.32 5.68 -6.23
N GLY A 142 -2.96 5.17 -7.42
CA GLY A 142 -2.31 3.89 -7.64
C GLY A 142 -0.89 4.02 -8.19
N PHE A 143 0.06 3.33 -7.54
CA PHE A 143 1.39 3.02 -8.06
C PHE A 143 1.33 1.55 -8.50
N LEU A 144 1.19 1.30 -9.80
CA LEU A 144 0.72 0.02 -10.31
C LEU A 144 1.84 -0.75 -11.01
N GLY A 145 2.21 -1.91 -10.48
CA GLY A 145 3.29 -2.74 -10.94
C GLY A 145 2.84 -3.98 -11.71
N TRP A 146 3.01 -3.96 -13.04
CA TRP A 146 2.77 -5.18 -13.80
C TRP A 146 3.76 -6.27 -13.41
N ALA A 147 3.24 -7.41 -12.92
CA ALA A 147 4.05 -8.54 -12.46
C ALA A 147 4.89 -9.13 -13.61
N VAL A 148 6.20 -9.17 -13.42
CA VAL A 148 7.18 -9.77 -14.34
C VAL A 148 7.79 -10.99 -13.67
N LEU A 149 7.66 -12.15 -14.34
CA LEU A 149 8.27 -13.41 -13.96
C LEU A 149 8.84 -14.08 -15.20
N ASP A 150 9.52 -15.19 -15.02
CA ASP A 150 10.04 -15.97 -16.14
C ASP A 150 8.88 -16.40 -17.06
N PRO A 151 9.05 -16.32 -18.39
CA PRO A 151 7.97 -16.56 -19.34
C PRO A 151 7.26 -17.92 -19.20
N GLU A 152 7.97 -18.94 -18.77
CA GLU A 152 7.47 -20.31 -18.54
C GLU A 152 6.62 -20.44 -17.27
N LEU A 153 6.69 -19.46 -16.36
CA LEU A 153 5.96 -19.47 -15.08
C LEU A 153 4.72 -18.59 -15.10
N THR A 154 4.56 -17.74 -16.14
CA THR A 154 3.40 -16.86 -16.20
C THR A 154 2.15 -17.61 -16.66
N THR A 155 1.02 -17.27 -16.05
CA THR A 155 -0.31 -17.69 -16.50
C THR A 155 -0.91 -16.74 -17.55
N GLN A 156 -0.24 -15.60 -17.78
CA GLN A 156 -0.71 -14.55 -18.67
C GLN A 156 -0.24 -14.75 -20.11
N LYS A 157 -1.06 -14.33 -21.07
CA LYS A 157 -0.68 -14.33 -22.48
C LYS A 157 0.42 -13.31 -22.77
N GLY A 158 1.36 -13.67 -23.62
CA GLY A 158 2.47 -12.83 -24.02
C GLY A 158 3.66 -12.88 -23.05
N ARG A 159 4.73 -12.17 -23.40
CA ARG A 159 5.91 -12.07 -22.52
C ARG A 159 5.63 -11.06 -21.40
N PRO A 160 5.87 -11.39 -20.12
CA PRO A 160 5.60 -10.50 -19.00
C PRO A 160 6.23 -9.12 -19.14
N ILE A 161 7.49 -9.05 -19.60
CA ILE A 161 8.18 -7.77 -19.79
C ILE A 161 7.55 -6.90 -20.88
N ASP A 162 7.02 -7.50 -21.96
CA ASP A 162 6.34 -6.77 -23.03
C ASP A 162 4.96 -6.29 -22.57
N ASN A 163 4.29 -7.07 -21.71
CA ASN A 163 3.04 -6.66 -21.07
C ASN A 163 3.28 -5.43 -20.18
N ALA A 164 4.32 -5.48 -19.33
CA ALA A 164 4.70 -4.37 -18.48
C ALA A 164 5.04 -3.10 -19.29
N ARG A 165 5.77 -3.24 -20.40
CA ARG A 165 6.08 -2.12 -21.31
C ARG A 165 4.82 -1.48 -21.87
N ARG A 166 3.88 -2.28 -22.43
CA ARG A 166 2.60 -1.78 -22.98
C ARG A 166 1.75 -1.10 -21.91
N PHE A 167 1.75 -1.67 -20.71
CA PHE A 167 1.05 -1.07 -19.57
C PHE A 167 1.61 0.31 -19.22
N ILE A 168 2.93 0.44 -19.10
CA ILE A 168 3.60 1.71 -18.82
C ILE A 168 3.29 2.74 -19.93
N GLU A 169 3.42 2.36 -21.19
CA GLU A 169 3.15 3.25 -22.34
C GLU A 169 1.71 3.77 -22.33
N ARG A 170 0.74 2.93 -21.95
CA ARG A 170 -0.69 3.28 -21.89
C ARG A 170 -1.04 4.23 -20.74
N TRP A 171 -0.46 4.02 -19.57
CA TRP A 171 -0.90 4.69 -18.35
C TRP A 171 0.05 5.81 -17.87
N LYS A 172 1.23 5.94 -18.44
CA LYS A 172 2.16 7.02 -18.09
C LYS A 172 1.52 8.39 -18.34
N GLY A 173 1.64 9.28 -17.35
CA GLY A 173 1.12 10.64 -17.42
C GLY A 173 -0.34 10.80 -16.98
N ARG A 174 -1.01 9.75 -16.52
CA ARG A 174 -2.32 9.86 -15.87
C ARG A 174 -2.18 10.46 -14.46
N ALA A 175 -3.14 11.29 -14.07
CA ALA A 175 -3.03 12.13 -12.86
C ALA A 175 -2.85 11.34 -11.56
N ARG A 176 -3.50 10.17 -11.44
CA ARG A 176 -3.52 9.35 -10.21
C ARG A 176 -2.93 7.96 -10.41
N ILE A 177 -2.31 7.70 -11.55
CA ILE A 177 -1.72 6.41 -11.88
C ILE A 177 -0.25 6.60 -12.21
N GLU A 178 0.62 5.92 -11.49
CA GLU A 178 2.05 5.82 -11.78
C GLU A 178 2.39 4.35 -12.10
N PRO A 179 2.53 3.99 -13.39
CA PRO A 179 2.85 2.62 -13.77
C PRO A 179 4.33 2.32 -13.54
N LEU A 180 4.60 1.09 -13.09
CA LEU A 180 5.95 0.61 -12.79
C LEU A 180 6.16 -0.84 -13.20
N VAL A 181 7.37 -1.36 -12.98
CA VAL A 181 7.74 -2.74 -13.29
C VAL A 181 7.84 -3.54 -12.00
N ALA A 182 7.23 -4.72 -11.95
CA ALA A 182 7.22 -5.52 -10.74
C ALA A 182 7.81 -6.93 -10.95
N PRO A 183 9.18 -7.09 -10.95
CA PRO A 183 9.79 -8.42 -10.91
C PRO A 183 9.41 -9.09 -9.60
N GLN A 184 8.68 -10.21 -9.69
CA GLN A 184 7.92 -10.72 -8.55
C GLN A 184 8.82 -11.17 -7.38
N GLY A 185 9.90 -11.89 -7.64
CA GLY A 185 10.80 -12.37 -6.59
C GLY A 185 11.85 -13.34 -7.12
N VAL A 186 12.85 -13.68 -6.30
CA VAL A 186 13.97 -14.55 -6.69
C VAL A 186 13.57 -16.01 -6.95
N TYR A 187 12.38 -16.40 -6.51
CA TYR A 187 11.85 -17.76 -6.68
C TYR A 187 11.16 -17.98 -8.05
N VAL A 188 10.82 -16.91 -8.78
CA VAL A 188 10.17 -16.96 -10.09
C VAL A 188 10.82 -16.08 -11.15
N CYS A 189 11.94 -15.41 -10.83
CA CYS A 189 12.68 -14.56 -11.75
C CYS A 189 14.15 -15.00 -11.82
N ASN A 190 14.60 -15.35 -13.01
CA ASN A 190 16.01 -15.59 -13.29
C ASN A 190 16.77 -14.25 -13.49
N ARG A 191 18.10 -14.34 -13.69
CA ARG A 191 18.96 -13.16 -13.89
C ARG A 191 18.49 -12.26 -15.04
N GLU A 192 18.06 -12.84 -16.14
CA GLU A 192 17.68 -12.11 -17.35
C GLU A 192 16.38 -11.34 -17.12
N THR A 193 15.42 -11.96 -16.45
CA THR A 193 14.15 -11.32 -16.05
C THR A 193 14.38 -10.10 -15.15
N TRP A 194 15.24 -10.22 -14.13
CA TRP A 194 15.61 -9.10 -13.26
C TRP A 194 16.27 -7.95 -14.02
N LEU A 195 17.23 -8.24 -14.91
CA LEU A 195 17.93 -7.21 -15.68
C LEU A 195 17.03 -6.55 -16.72
N SER A 196 16.15 -7.31 -17.37
CA SER A 196 15.14 -6.75 -18.28
C SER A 196 14.13 -5.83 -17.56
N ALA A 197 13.73 -6.20 -16.34
CA ALA A 197 12.88 -5.36 -15.52
C ALA A 197 13.57 -4.04 -15.13
N LYS A 198 14.84 -4.11 -14.72
CA LYS A 198 15.68 -2.95 -14.45
C LYS A 198 15.78 -2.03 -15.66
N GLU A 199 16.16 -2.56 -16.81
CA GLU A 199 16.32 -1.79 -18.06
C GLU A 199 15.00 -1.09 -18.45
N LEU A 200 13.89 -1.80 -18.34
CA LEU A 200 12.57 -1.21 -18.61
C LEU A 200 12.24 -0.08 -17.63
N ALA A 201 12.46 -0.27 -16.33
CA ALA A 201 12.19 0.75 -15.33
C ALA A 201 13.05 2.01 -15.55
N GLU A 202 14.35 1.84 -15.80
CA GLU A 202 15.29 2.94 -16.08
C GLU A 202 14.92 3.69 -17.35
N SER A 203 14.64 2.98 -18.45
CA SER A 203 14.26 3.60 -19.73
C SER A 203 12.92 4.31 -19.69
N ALA A 204 11.98 3.82 -18.90
CA ALA A 204 10.68 4.43 -18.68
C ALA A 204 10.71 5.57 -17.65
N GLY A 205 11.79 5.73 -16.88
CA GLY A 205 11.90 6.72 -15.80
C GLY A 205 10.98 6.40 -14.62
N THR A 206 10.75 5.11 -14.34
CA THR A 206 9.94 4.62 -13.23
C THR A 206 10.80 3.80 -12.24
N PHE A 207 10.20 2.95 -11.42
CA PHE A 207 10.91 2.13 -10.43
C PHE A 207 10.45 0.67 -10.46
N CYS A 208 11.18 -0.18 -9.74
CA CYS A 208 10.82 -1.59 -9.56
C CYS A 208 10.19 -1.82 -8.18
N HIS A 209 9.20 -2.75 -8.13
CA HIS A 209 8.63 -3.26 -6.90
C HIS A 209 8.69 -4.79 -6.88
N TYR A 210 9.08 -5.41 -5.75
CA TYR A 210 9.32 -6.85 -5.69
C TYR A 210 9.29 -7.39 -4.27
N HIS A 211 9.08 -8.72 -4.12
CA HIS A 211 9.22 -9.44 -2.86
C HIS A 211 10.68 -9.78 -2.60
N LEU A 212 11.13 -9.68 -1.34
CA LEU A 212 12.51 -9.89 -0.96
C LEU A 212 12.64 -10.56 0.39
N SER A 213 13.32 -11.72 0.43
CA SER A 213 13.72 -12.40 1.67
C SER A 213 12.57 -12.53 2.67
N GLU A 214 11.40 -12.91 2.17
CA GLU A 214 10.18 -13.02 2.95
C GLU A 214 10.22 -14.19 3.92
N THR A 215 10.68 -15.38 3.45
CA THR A 215 10.75 -16.56 4.28
C THR A 215 12.18 -17.08 4.41
N ARG A 216 12.45 -17.77 5.51
CA ARG A 216 13.73 -18.46 5.71
C ARG A 216 13.99 -19.48 4.60
N ARG A 217 12.96 -20.15 4.12
CA ARG A 217 13.02 -21.15 3.05
C ARG A 217 13.47 -20.50 1.73
N GLU A 218 12.86 -19.40 1.32
CA GLU A 218 13.26 -18.62 0.14
C GLU A 218 14.76 -18.31 0.15
N VAL A 219 15.24 -17.74 1.27
CA VAL A 219 16.65 -17.36 1.41
C VAL A 219 17.56 -18.59 1.31
N HIS A 220 17.19 -19.68 1.98
CA HIS A 220 18.01 -20.91 2.00
C HIS A 220 18.05 -21.59 0.63
N GLU A 221 16.91 -21.77 -0.03
CA GLU A 221 16.83 -22.39 -1.36
C GLU A 221 17.55 -21.54 -2.41
N HIS A 222 17.38 -20.21 -2.37
CA HIS A 222 18.08 -19.33 -3.28
C HIS A 222 19.61 -19.39 -3.08
N GLN A 223 20.07 -19.37 -1.82
CA GLN A 223 21.49 -19.49 -1.50
C GLN A 223 22.07 -20.85 -1.93
N ALA A 224 21.34 -21.92 -1.74
CA ALA A 224 21.77 -23.26 -2.19
C ALA A 224 21.90 -23.34 -3.72
N LYS A 225 21.00 -22.67 -4.45
CA LYS A 225 20.98 -22.64 -5.93
C LYS A 225 22.07 -21.74 -6.51
N THR A 226 22.32 -20.58 -5.91
CA THR A 226 23.17 -19.52 -6.51
C THR A 226 24.50 -19.32 -5.80
N GLY A 227 24.67 -19.84 -4.59
CA GLY A 227 25.78 -19.56 -3.69
C GLY A 227 25.64 -18.25 -2.90
N TYR A 228 24.59 -17.46 -3.13
CA TYR A 228 24.39 -16.14 -2.53
C TYR A 228 22.99 -15.99 -1.96
N ARG A 229 22.86 -15.22 -0.85
CA ARG A 229 21.58 -14.78 -0.33
C ARG A 229 20.92 -13.79 -1.31
N PRO A 230 19.58 -13.65 -1.31
CA PRO A 230 18.85 -12.85 -2.30
C PRO A 230 19.39 -11.43 -2.51
N VAL A 231 19.61 -10.66 -1.43
CA VAL A 231 20.11 -9.27 -1.53
C VAL A 231 21.51 -9.23 -2.15
N VAL A 232 22.40 -10.09 -1.69
CA VAL A 232 23.79 -10.16 -2.21
C VAL A 232 23.79 -10.58 -3.67
N TRP A 233 22.92 -11.51 -4.05
CA TRP A 233 22.80 -11.95 -5.44
C TRP A 233 22.28 -10.83 -6.35
N LEU A 234 21.23 -10.10 -5.93
CA LEU A 234 20.70 -8.96 -6.68
C LEU A 234 21.76 -7.87 -6.89
N GLU A 235 22.63 -7.63 -5.90
CA GLU A 235 23.77 -6.73 -6.06
C GLU A 235 24.78 -7.27 -7.09
N LYS A 236 25.14 -8.57 -6.99
CA LYS A 236 26.12 -9.19 -7.90
C LYS A 236 25.68 -9.22 -9.35
N ILE A 237 24.39 -9.43 -9.62
CA ILE A 237 23.87 -9.37 -11.00
C ILE A 237 23.70 -7.93 -11.51
N GLY A 238 23.89 -6.92 -10.65
CA GLY A 238 23.81 -5.51 -11.00
C GLY A 238 22.37 -4.96 -11.00
N PHE A 239 21.42 -5.63 -10.36
CA PHE A 239 20.03 -5.13 -10.25
C PHE A 239 19.92 -3.98 -9.26
N LEU A 240 20.52 -4.09 -8.06
CA LEU A 240 20.49 -3.02 -7.07
C LEU A 240 21.15 -1.74 -7.60
N GLY A 241 20.61 -0.58 -7.22
CA GLY A 241 21.03 0.74 -7.73
C GLY A 241 19.99 1.38 -8.66
N THR A 242 19.01 0.63 -9.12
CA THR A 242 17.77 1.15 -9.67
C THR A 242 16.85 1.54 -8.51
N ARG A 243 16.13 2.65 -8.65
CA ARG A 243 15.10 3.03 -7.68
C ARG A 243 14.12 1.86 -7.52
N SER A 244 13.93 1.40 -6.30
CA SER A 244 13.11 0.21 -6.07
C SER A 244 12.53 0.14 -4.66
N VAL A 245 11.44 -0.62 -4.53
CA VAL A 245 10.77 -0.93 -3.28
C VAL A 245 10.72 -2.45 -3.10
N ALA A 246 11.30 -2.93 -2.01
CA ALA A 246 11.29 -4.34 -1.63
C ALA A 246 10.23 -4.59 -0.56
N ALA A 247 9.31 -5.52 -0.80
CA ALA A 247 8.33 -5.96 0.18
C ALA A 247 8.91 -7.02 1.12
N HIS A 248 8.42 -7.07 2.34
CA HIS A 248 8.72 -7.99 3.44
C HIS A 248 10.07 -7.77 4.09
N ALA A 249 11.19 -8.13 3.45
CA ALA A 249 12.55 -7.98 3.98
C ALA A 249 12.70 -8.56 5.41
N VAL A 250 12.12 -9.76 5.66
CA VAL A 250 12.08 -10.41 6.99
C VAL A 250 13.43 -10.99 7.36
N TRP A 251 14.05 -11.71 6.43
CA TRP A 251 15.27 -12.49 6.68
C TRP A 251 16.52 -11.79 6.14
N LEU A 252 16.90 -10.68 6.76
CA LEU A 252 18.10 -9.92 6.43
C LEU A 252 19.22 -10.14 7.44
N THR A 253 20.47 -10.03 6.97
CA THR A 253 21.67 -9.85 7.82
C THR A 253 22.01 -8.37 7.93
N GLY A 254 22.88 -8.00 8.91
CA GLY A 254 23.37 -6.61 9.02
C GLY A 254 24.05 -6.12 7.74
N GLU A 255 24.85 -6.95 7.08
CA GLU A 255 25.50 -6.61 5.82
C GLU A 255 24.48 -6.35 4.69
N GLU A 256 23.38 -7.11 4.66
CA GLU A 256 22.30 -6.92 3.68
C GLU A 256 21.52 -5.62 3.97
N ILE A 257 21.30 -5.28 5.24
CA ILE A 257 20.72 -3.99 5.63
C ILE A 257 21.57 -2.83 5.14
N ASP A 258 22.87 -2.86 5.42
CA ASP A 258 23.83 -1.83 4.97
C ASP A 258 23.84 -1.71 3.44
N LEU A 259 23.72 -2.82 2.74
CA LEU A 259 23.70 -2.84 1.27
C LEU A 259 22.41 -2.19 0.73
N LEU A 260 21.25 -2.54 1.26
CA LEU A 260 19.96 -1.95 0.88
C LEU A 260 19.93 -0.45 1.15
N VAL A 261 20.47 0.00 2.29
CA VAL A 261 20.60 1.42 2.63
C VAL A 261 21.51 2.16 1.64
N ARG A 262 22.70 1.63 1.37
CA ARG A 262 23.62 2.23 0.39
C ARG A 262 23.01 2.34 -1.00
N ARG A 263 22.17 1.36 -1.39
CA ARG A 263 21.45 1.33 -2.67
C ARG A 263 20.13 2.08 -2.66
N LYS A 264 19.74 2.66 -1.53
CA LYS A 264 18.50 3.45 -1.34
C LYS A 264 17.24 2.66 -1.72
N VAL A 265 17.21 1.38 -1.39
CA VAL A 265 16.03 0.53 -1.56
C VAL A 265 15.02 0.89 -0.48
N GLY A 266 13.78 1.24 -0.88
CA GLY A 266 12.67 1.41 0.05
C GLY A 266 12.17 0.05 0.55
N ILE A 267 11.72 -0.05 1.79
CA ILE A 267 11.24 -1.29 2.39
C ILE A 267 9.77 -1.17 2.74
N ALA A 268 8.93 -2.04 2.18
CA ALA A 268 7.52 -2.18 2.55
C ALA A 268 7.36 -3.30 3.58
N HIS A 269 7.16 -2.93 4.84
CA HIS A 269 6.95 -3.89 5.94
C HIS A 269 5.50 -4.36 5.98
N CYS A 270 5.28 -5.68 5.90
CA CYS A 270 3.97 -6.33 5.84
C CYS A 270 3.75 -7.26 7.05
N PRO A 271 3.61 -6.71 8.28
CA PRO A 271 3.64 -7.50 9.50
C PRO A 271 2.52 -8.53 9.59
N SER A 272 1.28 -8.17 9.25
CA SER A 272 0.13 -9.07 9.36
C SER A 272 0.27 -10.29 8.46
N SER A 273 0.65 -10.09 7.20
CA SER A 273 0.88 -11.17 6.23
C SER A 273 2.00 -12.10 6.70
N ASN A 274 3.16 -11.53 7.08
CA ASN A 274 4.30 -12.33 7.54
C ASN A 274 4.00 -13.14 8.79
N LEU A 275 3.21 -12.61 9.72
CA LEU A 275 2.79 -13.33 10.93
C LEU A 275 1.78 -14.43 10.59
N LYS A 276 0.78 -14.13 9.74
CA LYS A 276 -0.26 -15.10 9.38
C LYS A 276 0.31 -16.27 8.57
N LEU A 277 1.19 -16.01 7.62
CA LEU A 277 1.88 -17.04 6.83
C LEU A 277 3.02 -17.74 7.59
N ALA A 278 3.24 -17.34 8.84
CA ALA A 278 4.31 -17.87 9.67
C ALA A 278 5.67 -17.84 8.94
N SER A 279 6.03 -16.70 8.33
CA SER A 279 7.30 -16.51 7.58
C SER A 279 8.56 -16.79 8.45
N GLY A 280 8.35 -17.01 9.74
CA GLY A 280 9.31 -17.55 10.70
C GLY A 280 10.24 -16.50 11.33
N GLY A 281 10.00 -15.21 11.08
CA GLY A 281 10.76 -14.10 11.64
C GLY A 281 9.95 -12.81 11.69
N VAL A 282 10.55 -11.78 12.28
CA VAL A 282 10.05 -10.41 12.27
C VAL A 282 11.05 -9.55 11.51
N ALA A 283 10.57 -8.81 10.51
CA ALA A 283 11.44 -7.92 9.75
C ALA A 283 12.20 -6.95 10.67
N PRO A 284 13.50 -6.71 10.47
CA PRO A 284 14.34 -5.90 11.33
C PRO A 284 14.09 -4.39 11.09
N VAL A 285 12.85 -3.94 11.32
CA VAL A 285 12.41 -2.57 11.01
C VAL A 285 13.18 -1.53 11.81
N VAL A 286 13.47 -1.80 13.07
CA VAL A 286 14.24 -0.88 13.92
C VAL A 286 15.67 -0.74 13.37
N GLU A 287 16.33 -1.86 13.11
CA GLU A 287 17.70 -1.88 12.55
C GLU A 287 17.78 -1.24 11.18
N LEU A 288 16.78 -1.46 10.32
CA LEU A 288 16.69 -0.81 9.00
C LEU A 288 16.58 0.71 9.16
N ARG A 289 15.72 1.21 10.05
CA ARG A 289 15.55 2.64 10.31
C ARG A 289 16.78 3.26 10.94
N ASP A 290 17.38 2.60 11.91
CA ASP A 290 18.63 3.07 12.57
C ASP A 290 19.78 3.15 11.58
N ALA A 291 19.85 2.27 10.59
CA ALA A 291 20.79 2.32 9.48
C ALA A 291 20.45 3.40 8.43
N GLY A 292 19.26 4.03 8.50
CA GLY A 292 18.82 5.08 7.59
C GLY A 292 17.98 4.62 6.39
N ALA A 293 17.46 3.40 6.40
CA ALA A 293 16.50 2.95 5.40
C ALA A 293 15.19 3.70 5.49
N VAL A 294 14.54 3.93 4.35
CA VAL A 294 13.15 4.38 4.30
C VAL A 294 12.26 3.15 4.39
N VAL A 295 11.43 3.08 5.43
CA VAL A 295 10.51 1.97 5.67
C VAL A 295 9.08 2.50 5.67
N GLY A 296 8.16 1.84 4.95
CA GLY A 296 6.73 2.09 5.02
C GLY A 296 5.98 0.83 5.41
N LEU A 297 4.67 0.94 5.61
CA LEU A 297 3.79 -0.19 5.89
C LEU A 297 3.04 -0.63 4.64
N GLY A 298 2.89 -1.93 4.46
CA GLY A 298 2.09 -2.54 3.42
C GLY A 298 1.16 -3.61 3.99
N THR A 299 -0.04 -3.73 3.44
CA THR A 299 -1.00 -4.75 3.89
C THR A 299 -0.77 -6.10 3.26
N ASP A 300 -0.06 -6.15 2.14
CA ASP A 300 -0.04 -7.32 1.27
C ASP A 300 -1.46 -7.68 0.78
N SER A 301 -1.73 -8.92 0.41
CA SER A 301 -3.03 -9.34 -0.09
C SER A 301 -4.05 -9.62 1.01
N VAL A 302 -5.33 -9.49 0.70
CA VAL A 302 -6.39 -9.97 1.59
C VAL A 302 -6.44 -11.50 1.69
N ALA A 303 -5.74 -12.21 0.85
CA ALA A 303 -5.60 -13.66 0.97
C ALA A 303 -4.58 -14.04 2.05
N SER A 304 -3.50 -13.25 2.23
CA SER A 304 -2.46 -13.47 3.23
C SER A 304 -2.66 -12.71 4.54
N ASN A 305 -3.42 -11.60 4.52
CA ASN A 305 -3.67 -10.71 5.68
C ASN A 305 -5.14 -10.71 6.14
N ASN A 306 -6.09 -10.90 5.23
CA ASN A 306 -7.54 -10.74 5.39
C ASN A 306 -8.01 -9.28 5.59
N SER A 307 -7.14 -8.26 5.47
CA SER A 307 -7.50 -6.85 5.59
C SER A 307 -6.58 -5.96 4.74
N LEU A 308 -7.10 -4.84 4.24
CA LEU A 308 -6.35 -3.76 3.59
C LEU A 308 -6.29 -2.48 4.45
N SER A 309 -6.52 -2.61 5.75
CA SER A 309 -6.55 -1.50 6.71
C SER A 309 -5.14 -1.16 7.21
N MET A 310 -4.68 0.04 6.91
CA MET A 310 -3.43 0.58 7.44
C MET A 310 -3.47 0.82 8.95
N LEU A 311 -4.66 1.04 9.53
CA LEU A 311 -4.82 1.15 10.99
C LEU A 311 -4.44 -0.18 11.68
N ARG A 312 -4.87 -1.31 11.12
CA ARG A 312 -4.49 -2.63 11.63
C ARG A 312 -3.00 -2.91 11.46
N GLU A 313 -2.42 -2.52 10.32
CA GLU A 313 -0.99 -2.70 10.09
C GLU A 313 -0.14 -1.91 11.08
N MET A 314 -0.50 -0.64 11.36
CA MET A 314 0.17 0.16 12.40
C MET A 314 0.14 -0.53 13.76
N HIS A 315 -1.05 -1.01 14.17
CA HIS A 315 -1.24 -1.70 15.44
C HIS A 315 -0.34 -2.93 15.56
N ILE A 316 -0.38 -3.81 14.57
CA ILE A 316 0.38 -5.07 14.58
C ILE A 316 1.88 -4.79 14.47
N ALA A 317 2.33 -3.87 13.61
CA ALA A 317 3.72 -3.47 13.51
C ALA A 317 4.26 -2.99 14.86
N GLY A 318 3.52 -2.13 15.56
CA GLY A 318 3.91 -1.64 16.88
C GLY A 318 4.07 -2.75 17.91
N LEU A 319 3.09 -3.63 18.00
CA LEU A 319 3.10 -4.71 18.99
C LEU A 319 4.22 -5.73 18.72
N VAL A 320 4.36 -6.17 17.48
CA VAL A 320 5.34 -7.22 17.15
C VAL A 320 6.78 -6.73 17.30
N GLN A 321 7.09 -5.50 16.91
CA GLN A 321 8.43 -4.93 17.04
C GLN A 321 8.82 -4.74 18.52
N LYS A 322 7.90 -4.23 19.35
CA LYS A 322 8.12 -4.10 20.80
C LYS A 322 8.36 -5.45 21.48
N ASN A 323 7.49 -6.42 21.19
CA ASN A 323 7.59 -7.75 21.78
C ASN A 323 8.88 -8.48 21.36
N GLN A 324 9.25 -8.40 20.08
CA GLN A 324 10.45 -9.06 19.55
C GLN A 324 11.73 -8.54 20.21
N ARG A 325 11.76 -7.26 20.60
CA ARG A 325 12.96 -6.61 21.18
C ARG A 325 12.93 -6.49 22.71
N TRP A 326 11.81 -6.91 23.33
CA TRP A 326 11.60 -6.72 24.76
C TRP A 326 11.75 -5.26 25.21
N ASP A 327 11.40 -4.35 24.30
CA ASP A 327 11.51 -2.90 24.50
C ASP A 327 10.22 -2.21 24.05
N ALA A 328 9.48 -1.66 25.02
CA ALA A 328 8.23 -0.97 24.76
C ALA A 328 8.44 0.45 24.14
N SER A 329 9.67 0.95 24.11
CA SER A 329 9.98 2.29 23.59
C SER A 329 10.20 2.32 22.08
N VAL A 330 10.59 1.20 21.45
CA VAL A 330 10.85 1.16 20.01
C VAL A 330 9.55 1.31 19.21
N LEU A 331 9.66 1.89 18.06
CA LEU A 331 8.55 2.10 17.11
C LEU A 331 7.32 2.72 17.79
N SER A 332 7.49 3.94 18.26
CA SER A 332 6.46 4.75 18.93
C SER A 332 5.21 4.94 18.05
N ALA A 333 4.09 5.37 18.64
CA ALA A 333 2.87 5.69 17.89
C ALA A 333 3.11 6.72 16.78
N GLN A 334 3.96 7.71 17.02
CA GLN A 334 4.33 8.70 16.02
C GLN A 334 5.10 8.06 14.86
N GLU A 335 6.06 7.21 15.15
CA GLU A 335 6.83 6.51 14.12
C GLU A 335 5.96 5.56 13.31
N LEU A 336 4.98 4.88 13.93
CA LEU A 336 4.00 4.05 13.21
C LEU A 336 3.18 4.88 12.23
N LEU A 337 2.72 6.07 12.64
CA LEU A 337 2.01 6.99 11.77
C LEU A 337 2.92 7.53 10.65
N ASP A 338 4.21 7.78 10.95
CA ASP A 338 5.19 8.16 9.94
C ASP A 338 5.34 7.09 8.85
N LEU A 339 5.43 5.80 9.23
CA LEU A 339 5.52 4.69 8.28
C LEU A 339 4.28 4.60 7.37
N ALA A 340 3.10 4.92 7.90
CA ALA A 340 1.84 4.88 7.17
C ALA A 340 1.57 6.13 6.32
N THR A 341 2.33 7.21 6.48
CA THR A 341 2.11 8.50 5.81
C THR A 341 3.37 9.01 5.12
N VAL A 342 4.22 9.75 5.85
CA VAL A 342 5.40 10.46 5.31
C VAL A 342 6.42 9.49 4.70
N GLU A 343 6.75 8.41 5.41
CA GLU A 343 7.72 7.43 4.93
C GLU A 343 7.14 6.61 3.77
N GLY A 344 5.85 6.26 3.84
CA GLY A 344 5.14 5.63 2.72
C GLY A 344 5.19 6.49 1.45
N ALA A 345 4.96 7.80 1.58
CA ALA A 345 5.08 8.74 0.47
C ALA A 345 6.52 8.82 -0.08
N ARG A 346 7.53 8.83 0.80
CA ARG A 346 8.96 8.81 0.41
C ARG A 346 9.33 7.55 -0.37
N ILE A 347 8.85 6.39 0.04
CA ILE A 347 9.11 5.11 -0.65
C ILE A 347 8.64 5.18 -2.11
N VAL A 348 7.42 5.64 -2.33
CA VAL A 348 6.87 5.77 -3.70
C VAL A 348 7.41 7.00 -4.43
N GLY A 349 8.34 7.76 -3.81
CA GLY A 349 9.02 8.90 -4.40
C GLY A 349 8.15 10.15 -4.54
N ARG A 350 7.15 10.31 -3.69
CA ARG A 350 6.24 11.45 -3.69
C ARG A 350 6.50 12.34 -2.48
N SER A 351 7.20 13.44 -2.71
CA SER A 351 7.45 14.46 -1.67
C SER A 351 6.26 15.41 -1.46
N ASP A 352 5.24 15.31 -2.31
CA ASP A 352 4.03 16.13 -2.25
C ASP A 352 2.82 15.41 -1.60
N LEU A 353 3.07 14.28 -0.91
CA LEU A 353 2.09 13.48 -0.17
C LEU A 353 2.53 13.28 1.28
N GLY A 354 1.62 12.84 2.13
CA GLY A 354 1.89 12.35 3.49
C GLY A 354 1.91 13.43 4.57
N THR A 355 1.69 14.72 4.25
CA THR A 355 1.62 15.81 5.22
C THR A 355 0.44 16.75 4.95
N LEU A 356 -0.03 17.45 5.98
CA LEU A 356 -0.95 18.59 5.85
C LEU A 356 -0.10 19.88 5.89
N GLU A 357 0.48 20.24 4.76
CA GLU A 357 1.28 21.46 4.61
C GLU A 357 0.87 22.21 3.35
N VAL A 358 1.01 23.53 3.38
CA VAL A 358 0.71 24.37 2.20
C VAL A 358 1.58 23.94 1.02
N GLY A 359 0.95 23.79 -0.15
CA GLY A 359 1.58 23.34 -1.39
C GLY A 359 1.54 21.82 -1.59
N GLN A 360 1.29 21.02 -0.56
CA GLN A 360 1.14 19.56 -0.66
C GLN A 360 -0.20 19.18 -1.32
N ARG A 361 -0.30 17.96 -1.87
CA ARG A 361 -1.55 17.39 -2.35
C ARG A 361 -2.53 17.22 -1.22
N ALA A 362 -3.78 17.57 -1.47
CA ALA A 362 -4.84 17.42 -0.49
C ALA A 362 -5.39 16.00 -0.50
N ASP A 363 -4.52 15.06 -0.14
CA ASP A 363 -4.83 13.65 0.12
C ASP A 363 -4.92 13.49 1.65
N PHE A 364 -6.14 13.41 2.19
CA PHE A 364 -6.36 13.36 3.64
C PHE A 364 -7.68 12.69 4.01
N SER A 365 -7.79 12.31 5.28
CA SER A 365 -8.97 11.67 5.86
C SER A 365 -9.45 12.42 7.09
N LEU A 366 -10.77 12.45 7.30
CA LEU A 366 -11.42 13.00 8.48
C LEU A 366 -11.88 11.84 9.38
N PHE A 367 -11.40 11.83 10.63
CA PHE A 367 -11.74 10.83 11.64
C PHE A 367 -12.65 11.44 12.70
N ARG A 368 -13.77 10.79 13.00
CA ARG A 368 -14.75 11.25 14.01
C ARG A 368 -14.17 11.16 15.43
N LEU A 369 -13.88 12.30 16.03
CA LEU A 369 -13.31 12.39 17.38
C LEU A 369 -14.24 11.86 18.50
N ASN A 370 -15.55 11.80 18.24
CA ASN A 370 -16.54 11.23 19.17
C ASN A 370 -16.72 9.73 19.03
N HIS A 371 -15.97 9.07 18.12
CA HIS A 371 -16.02 7.62 17.99
C HIS A 371 -15.41 6.95 19.24
N PRO A 372 -15.98 5.87 19.78
CA PRO A 372 -15.51 5.22 21.02
C PRO A 372 -14.01 4.88 21.01
N THR A 373 -13.44 4.54 19.86
CA THR A 373 -12.01 4.18 19.73
C THR A 373 -11.07 5.39 19.69
N LEU A 374 -11.59 6.61 19.64
CA LEU A 374 -10.81 7.87 19.64
C LEU A 374 -11.06 8.72 20.90
N VAL A 375 -11.80 8.20 21.89
CA VAL A 375 -12.08 8.89 23.15
C VAL A 375 -11.09 8.42 24.22
N PRO A 376 -10.48 9.34 25.01
CA PRO A 376 -10.68 10.80 25.05
C PRO A 376 -9.99 11.54 23.89
N ALA A 377 -10.73 12.39 23.20
CA ALA A 377 -10.25 13.14 22.01
C ALA A 377 -9.35 14.32 22.41
N ARG A 378 -8.10 14.05 22.72
CA ARG A 378 -7.10 15.05 23.14
C ARG A 378 -5.99 15.16 22.09
N PRO A 379 -5.45 16.37 21.83
CA PRO A 379 -4.34 16.54 20.89
C PRO A 379 -3.15 15.62 21.19
N GLU A 380 -2.82 15.44 22.48
CA GLU A 380 -1.69 14.63 22.93
C GLU A 380 -1.91 13.11 22.74
N ALA A 381 -3.15 12.68 22.60
CA ALA A 381 -3.53 11.25 22.53
C ALA A 381 -3.91 10.79 21.14
N VAL A 382 -4.28 11.67 20.21
CA VAL A 382 -4.85 11.32 18.92
C VAL A 382 -3.92 10.43 18.08
N VAL A 383 -2.61 10.71 18.07
CA VAL A 383 -1.63 9.88 17.34
C VAL A 383 -1.55 8.47 17.91
N SER A 384 -1.55 8.36 19.26
CA SER A 384 -1.62 7.04 19.92
C SER A 384 -2.91 6.31 19.59
N HIS A 385 -4.04 7.01 19.57
CA HIS A 385 -5.31 6.39 19.19
C HIS A 385 -5.30 5.92 17.73
N LEU A 386 -4.79 6.71 16.79
CA LEU A 386 -4.66 6.30 15.38
C LEU A 386 -3.82 5.03 15.23
N ALA A 387 -2.71 4.92 15.98
CA ALA A 387 -1.80 3.78 15.89
C ALA A 387 -2.30 2.51 16.59
N TYR A 388 -3.08 2.65 17.70
CA TYR A 388 -3.35 1.49 18.55
C TYR A 388 -4.84 1.17 18.77
N SER A 389 -5.75 2.12 18.63
CA SER A 389 -7.17 1.89 18.97
C SER A 389 -8.16 2.26 17.87
N ALA A 390 -7.80 3.15 16.95
CA ALA A 390 -8.73 3.59 15.92
C ALA A 390 -9.22 2.40 15.07
N SER A 391 -10.52 2.38 14.81
CA SER A 391 -11.12 1.47 13.84
C SER A 391 -11.48 2.22 12.55
N GLU A 392 -11.62 1.46 11.47
CA GLU A 392 -12.03 1.97 10.16
C GLU A 392 -13.40 2.70 10.23
N GLU A 393 -14.23 2.32 11.19
CA GLU A 393 -15.53 2.96 11.40
C GLU A 393 -15.42 4.42 11.88
N ALA A 394 -14.29 4.82 12.42
CA ALA A 394 -14.03 6.20 12.79
C ALA A 394 -13.78 7.11 11.58
N VAL A 395 -13.38 6.57 10.43
CA VAL A 395 -13.20 7.32 9.18
C VAL A 395 -14.56 7.83 8.70
N ASP A 396 -14.69 9.13 8.51
CA ASP A 396 -15.91 9.77 8.03
C ASP A 396 -15.81 10.11 6.54
N SER A 397 -14.81 10.87 6.18
CA SER A 397 -14.60 11.33 4.80
C SER A 397 -13.15 11.22 4.38
N VAL A 398 -12.94 10.95 3.10
CA VAL A 398 -11.60 10.80 2.49
C VAL A 398 -11.53 11.63 1.23
N PHE A 399 -10.42 12.34 1.08
CA PHE A 399 -10.15 13.23 -0.05
C PHE A 399 -8.86 12.82 -0.75
N VAL A 400 -8.89 12.79 -2.08
CA VAL A 400 -7.72 12.59 -2.94
C VAL A 400 -7.63 13.73 -3.94
N ASP A 401 -6.49 14.43 -3.98
CA ASP A 401 -6.34 15.70 -4.73
C ASP A 401 -7.47 16.70 -4.38
N GLY A 402 -7.88 16.77 -3.13
CA GLY A 402 -8.96 17.64 -2.66
C GLY A 402 -10.36 17.26 -3.16
N VAL A 403 -10.50 16.16 -3.88
CA VAL A 403 -11.80 15.64 -4.33
C VAL A 403 -12.28 14.61 -3.30
N PRO A 404 -13.49 14.76 -2.76
CA PRO A 404 -14.04 13.75 -1.86
C PRO A 404 -14.28 12.44 -2.62
N VAL A 405 -13.70 11.36 -2.12
CA VAL A 405 -13.89 9.99 -2.63
C VAL A 405 -14.72 9.14 -1.68
N VAL A 406 -14.75 9.54 -0.39
CA VAL A 406 -15.69 9.05 0.63
C VAL A 406 -16.28 10.27 1.33
N ARG A 407 -17.60 10.28 1.53
CA ARG A 407 -18.32 11.24 2.39
C ARG A 407 -19.28 10.50 3.31
N GLU A 408 -19.27 10.85 4.59
CA GLU A 408 -20.16 10.26 5.59
C GLU A 408 -20.16 8.71 5.51
N ARG A 409 -18.95 8.13 5.38
CA ARG A 409 -18.67 6.70 5.22
C ARG A 409 -19.22 6.05 3.95
N THR A 410 -19.63 6.83 2.98
CA THR A 410 -20.18 6.35 1.70
C THR A 410 -19.23 6.69 0.55
N LEU A 411 -18.96 5.74 -0.33
CA LEU A 411 -18.20 5.99 -1.55
C LEU A 411 -18.95 6.98 -2.45
N VAL A 412 -18.23 8.00 -2.96
CA VAL A 412 -18.85 9.05 -3.79
C VAL A 412 -19.09 8.57 -5.22
N ALA A 413 -18.18 7.76 -5.75
CA ALA A 413 -18.19 7.38 -7.17
C ALA A 413 -18.90 6.06 -7.48
N ALA A 414 -19.34 5.29 -6.47
CA ALA A 414 -19.96 3.98 -6.67
C ALA A 414 -20.79 3.59 -5.45
N GLU A 415 -21.83 2.79 -5.69
CA GLU A 415 -22.63 2.17 -4.65
C GLU A 415 -21.95 0.88 -4.16
N TRP A 416 -21.74 0.75 -2.83
CA TRP A 416 -21.12 -0.44 -2.26
C TRP A 416 -21.82 -1.74 -2.64
N ASP A 417 -23.15 -1.77 -2.66
CA ASP A 417 -23.93 -2.97 -3.01
C ASP A 417 -23.67 -3.46 -4.44
N SER A 418 -23.38 -2.55 -5.38
CA SER A 418 -22.96 -2.94 -6.73
C SER A 418 -21.59 -3.62 -6.71
N ILE A 419 -20.60 -3.02 -6.03
CA ILE A 419 -19.25 -3.58 -5.89
C ILE A 419 -19.32 -4.94 -5.17
N ARG A 420 -20.10 -5.03 -4.08
CA ARG A 420 -20.30 -6.26 -3.32
C ARG A 420 -20.85 -7.38 -4.20
N SER A 421 -21.88 -7.10 -4.99
CA SER A 421 -22.50 -8.11 -5.86
C SER A 421 -21.52 -8.62 -6.92
N GLU A 422 -20.69 -7.74 -7.50
CA GLU A 422 -19.67 -8.12 -8.49
C GLU A 422 -18.59 -9.01 -7.86
N VAL A 423 -18.08 -8.65 -6.68
CA VAL A 423 -17.02 -9.42 -6.02
C VAL A 423 -17.52 -10.75 -5.48
N GLU A 424 -18.76 -10.83 -4.98
CA GLU A 424 -19.39 -12.09 -4.55
C GLU A 424 -19.55 -13.05 -5.73
N ALA A 425 -20.07 -12.58 -6.87
CA ALA A 425 -20.20 -13.40 -8.06
C ALA A 425 -18.83 -13.91 -8.57
N THR A 426 -17.81 -13.06 -8.54
CA THR A 426 -16.44 -13.46 -8.88
C THR A 426 -15.91 -14.50 -7.90
N ALA A 427 -16.13 -14.32 -6.59
CA ALA A 427 -15.72 -15.26 -5.57
C ALA A 427 -16.37 -16.61 -5.77
N ASP A 428 -17.69 -16.67 -5.98
CA ASP A 428 -18.44 -17.92 -6.24
C ASP A 428 -17.89 -18.69 -7.43
N ALA A 429 -17.56 -18.00 -8.53
CA ALA A 429 -16.97 -18.61 -9.71
C ALA A 429 -15.58 -19.19 -9.43
N LEU A 430 -14.73 -18.46 -8.70
CA LEU A 430 -13.35 -18.88 -8.41
C LEU A 430 -13.29 -19.97 -7.33
N TRP A 431 -14.13 -19.91 -6.28
CA TRP A 431 -14.13 -20.88 -5.19
C TRP A 431 -14.77 -22.22 -5.60
N SER A 432 -15.80 -22.21 -6.46
CA SER A 432 -16.39 -23.44 -7.00
C SER A 432 -15.39 -24.25 -7.82
N ALA A 433 -14.48 -23.58 -8.50
CA ALA A 433 -13.42 -24.20 -9.26
C ALA A 433 -12.36 -24.92 -8.39
N ARG A 434 -12.22 -24.55 -7.09
CA ARG A 434 -11.36 -25.23 -6.12
C ARG A 434 -11.86 -26.64 -5.77
N SER A 435 -13.19 -26.83 -5.72
CA SER A 435 -13.80 -28.11 -5.33
C SER A 435 -13.76 -29.18 -6.43
N SER A 436 -13.43 -28.82 -7.67
CA SER A 436 -13.36 -29.70 -8.83
C SER A 436 -11.95 -30.21 -9.17
N GLY A 437 -10.92 -29.88 -8.37
CA GLY A 437 -9.58 -30.46 -8.47
C GLY A 437 -9.57 -31.94 -8.07
N PRO A 438 -8.60 -32.76 -8.56
CA PRO A 438 -8.54 -34.16 -8.22
C PRO A 438 -8.49 -34.35 -6.70
N LYS A 439 -9.48 -35.06 -6.16
CA LYS A 439 -9.43 -35.52 -4.76
C LYS A 439 -8.17 -36.36 -4.62
N ARG A 440 -7.18 -35.89 -3.86
CA ARG A 440 -6.06 -36.71 -3.41
C ARG A 440 -6.49 -37.53 -2.20
#